data_bc3ad9011f45e7f00c9774184a42d8dc
#
_entry.id   bc3ad9011f45e7f00c9774184a42d8dc
#
_cell.length_a   1.000
_cell.length_b   1.000
_cell.length_c   1.000
_cell.angle_alpha   90.00
_cell.angle_beta   90.00
_cell.angle_gamma   90.00
#
_symmetry.space_group_name_H-M   'P 1'
#
loop_
_entity.id
_entity.type
_entity.pdbx_description
1 polymer ?
#
loop_
_entity_poly.entity_id
_entity_poly.type
_entity_poly.pdbx_seq_one_letter_code
_entity_poly.pdbx_strand_id
1 'polypeptide(L)'
;MTDSKINVAILGVGNCASSFVQGLEYYKSEQDENGLISDVIGGYRVSDIEVVCAFDINKSKVGKDLSEAIFEEPNNTVKFAEVPNLGVNVKPGEVLDGIGKFVEDIIDPTEDSENVIKDLKESGVEILINLLPVGSDEAVKFYADCAIAANVGFINCIPVFIARDDEWYKKFKDNNVPLIGDDIKSQVGATIVHRVLAQLFSDRGVNLKRSYQLNVGGNMDFLNMLEEDRLETKRTSKTSSVTSVANKGKGMDPKNVRIGPSDYVEWLEDRKKAFIRLEGESFGGVPLNIEVQLEVWDSPNSAGVVIDAVRYMKFFKDADDLESLDLVSAWLMTAPAKAAKDSDTLQKLHELTHQED
;
A
#
# COMPACT_ATOMS: atom_id res chain seq x y z
N MET A 1 3.40 19.02 -24.26
CA MET A 1 2.80 18.03 -23.37
C MET A 1 2.81 16.73 -24.12
N THR A 2 3.65 15.80 -23.70
CA THR A 2 3.66 14.46 -24.27
C THR A 2 2.39 13.78 -23.81
N ASP A 3 1.62 13.22 -24.75
CA ASP A 3 0.38 12.45 -24.50
C ASP A 3 0.75 11.06 -23.91
N SER A 4 1.42 11.09 -22.76
CA SER A 4 2.02 9.91 -22.16
C SER A 4 1.12 9.39 -21.05
N LYS A 5 0.21 8.49 -21.43
CA LYS A 5 -0.61 7.75 -20.46
C LYS A 5 0.25 6.76 -19.67
N ILE A 6 -0.18 6.48 -18.45
CA ILE A 6 0.43 5.48 -17.57
C ILE A 6 -0.55 4.30 -17.47
N ASN A 7 -0.27 3.26 -18.21
CA ASN A 7 -1.13 2.07 -18.24
C ASN A 7 -0.84 1.17 -17.03
N VAL A 8 -1.83 1.01 -16.16
CA VAL A 8 -1.68 0.19 -14.96
C VAL A 8 -2.57 -1.05 -14.98
N ALA A 9 -2.10 -2.11 -14.34
CA ALA A 9 -2.91 -3.27 -13.99
C ALA A 9 -3.08 -3.37 -12.48
N ILE A 10 -4.21 -3.93 -12.04
CA ILE A 10 -4.56 -4.11 -10.63
C ILE A 10 -4.66 -5.60 -10.32
N LEU A 11 -4.00 -6.04 -9.24
CA LEU A 11 -4.17 -7.35 -8.63
C LEU A 11 -5.01 -7.22 -7.36
N GLY A 12 -6.18 -7.86 -7.33
CA GLY A 12 -7.13 -7.78 -6.23
C GLY A 12 -8.06 -6.57 -6.33
N VAL A 13 -9.30 -6.81 -6.74
CA VAL A 13 -10.35 -5.78 -6.92
C VAL A 13 -11.14 -5.62 -5.61
N GLY A 14 -10.42 -5.34 -4.51
CA GLY A 14 -10.98 -5.09 -3.18
C GLY A 14 -11.25 -3.60 -2.91
N ASN A 15 -11.44 -3.24 -1.64
CA ASN A 15 -11.68 -1.86 -1.20
C ASN A 15 -10.59 -0.89 -1.65
N CYS A 16 -9.30 -1.28 -1.59
CA CYS A 16 -8.19 -0.43 -2.02
C CYS A 16 -8.25 -0.15 -3.53
N ALA A 17 -8.57 -1.16 -4.34
CA ALA A 17 -8.78 -0.99 -5.78
C ALA A 17 -10.00 -0.11 -6.06
N SER A 18 -11.11 -0.29 -5.32
CA SER A 18 -12.30 0.56 -5.40
C SER A 18 -11.94 2.03 -5.16
N SER A 19 -11.23 2.31 -4.07
CA SER A 19 -10.82 3.67 -3.73
C SER A 19 -9.83 4.26 -4.73
N PHE A 20 -8.91 3.45 -5.26
CA PHE A 20 -7.97 3.87 -6.29
C PHE A 20 -8.69 4.27 -7.59
N VAL A 21 -9.56 3.42 -8.10
CA VAL A 21 -10.31 3.68 -9.36
C VAL A 21 -11.27 4.86 -9.20
N GLN A 22 -11.99 4.96 -8.07
CA GLN A 22 -12.80 6.14 -7.74
C GLN A 22 -11.95 7.41 -7.68
N GLY A 23 -10.74 7.33 -7.08
CA GLY A 23 -9.81 8.45 -7.00
C GLY A 23 -9.36 8.94 -8.37
N LEU A 24 -9.08 8.05 -9.32
CA LEU A 24 -8.75 8.45 -10.70
C LEU A 24 -9.88 9.29 -11.32
N GLU A 25 -11.14 8.90 -11.15
CA GLU A 25 -12.29 9.66 -11.68
C GLU A 25 -12.52 10.97 -10.91
N TYR A 26 -12.40 10.96 -9.58
CA TYR A 26 -12.56 12.15 -8.74
C TYR A 26 -11.61 13.27 -9.18
N TYR A 27 -10.32 12.97 -9.30
CA TYR A 27 -9.31 13.98 -9.66
C TYR A 27 -9.30 14.35 -11.15
N LYS A 28 -10.03 13.63 -12.02
CA LYS A 28 -10.28 14.09 -13.39
C LYS A 28 -11.30 15.24 -13.45
N SER A 29 -12.28 15.22 -12.55
CA SER A 29 -13.41 16.17 -12.52
C SER A 29 -13.18 17.37 -11.61
N GLU A 30 -12.38 17.22 -10.58
CA GLU A 30 -12.12 18.23 -9.56
C GLU A 30 -10.73 18.85 -9.72
N GLN A 31 -10.62 20.15 -9.44
CA GLN A 31 -9.33 20.85 -9.37
C GLN A 31 -8.77 20.86 -7.94
N ASP A 32 -9.08 19.82 -7.16
CA ASP A 32 -8.70 19.69 -5.76
C ASP A 32 -7.52 18.71 -5.64
N GLU A 33 -6.47 19.12 -4.94
CA GLU A 33 -5.26 18.31 -4.68
C GLU A 33 -5.33 17.61 -3.32
N ASN A 34 -6.40 17.81 -2.54
CA ASN A 34 -6.51 17.22 -1.20
C ASN A 34 -6.41 15.69 -1.27
N GLY A 35 -5.46 15.15 -0.53
CA GLY A 35 -5.23 13.72 -0.50
C GLY A 35 -4.15 13.22 -1.48
N LEU A 36 -3.48 14.11 -2.17
CA LEU A 36 -2.29 13.84 -2.99
C LEU A 36 -1.08 14.57 -2.41
N ILE A 37 0.12 14.05 -2.62
CA ILE A 37 1.36 14.73 -2.24
C ILE A 37 1.56 15.99 -3.10
N SER A 38 1.23 15.89 -4.39
CA SER A 38 1.30 16.99 -5.35
C SER A 38 0.35 16.74 -6.51
N ASP A 39 -0.17 17.79 -7.11
CA ASP A 39 -0.95 17.73 -8.37
C ASP A 39 -0.11 17.10 -9.51
N VAL A 40 1.16 17.46 -9.58
CA VAL A 40 2.09 17.00 -10.61
C VAL A 40 3.33 16.39 -9.96
N ILE A 41 3.72 15.21 -10.38
CA ILE A 41 4.98 14.55 -10.00
C ILE A 41 5.78 14.27 -11.27
N GLY A 42 6.92 14.95 -11.44
CA GLY A 42 7.78 14.75 -12.61
C GLY A 42 7.08 14.97 -13.95
N GLY A 43 6.10 15.87 -14.01
CA GLY A 43 5.28 16.15 -15.19
C GLY A 43 4.02 15.29 -15.32
N TYR A 44 3.83 14.27 -14.48
CA TYR A 44 2.68 13.36 -14.51
C TYR A 44 1.56 13.79 -13.56
N ARG A 45 0.32 13.78 -14.08
CA ARG A 45 -0.92 14.05 -13.34
C ARG A 45 -1.69 12.76 -13.05
N VAL A 46 -2.69 12.82 -12.17
CA VAL A 46 -3.61 11.70 -11.93
C VAL A 46 -4.36 11.31 -13.20
N SER A 47 -4.73 12.31 -14.03
CA SER A 47 -5.43 12.10 -15.30
C SER A 47 -4.64 11.32 -16.35
N ASP A 48 -3.33 11.16 -16.16
CA ASP A 48 -2.48 10.39 -17.06
C ASP A 48 -2.53 8.88 -16.75
N ILE A 49 -3.09 8.48 -15.60
CA ILE A 49 -3.19 7.08 -15.18
C ILE A 49 -4.44 6.45 -15.79
N GLU A 50 -4.27 5.32 -16.47
CA GLU A 50 -5.35 4.49 -17.01
C GLU A 50 -5.23 3.04 -16.49
N VAL A 51 -6.32 2.50 -15.94
CA VAL A 51 -6.40 1.07 -15.66
C VAL A 51 -6.77 0.35 -16.94
N VAL A 52 -5.91 -0.55 -17.41
CA VAL A 52 -6.09 -1.28 -18.67
C VAL A 52 -6.25 -2.79 -18.46
N CYS A 53 -5.99 -3.27 -17.24
CA CYS A 53 -6.13 -4.68 -16.88
C CYS A 53 -6.42 -4.81 -15.38
N ALA A 54 -7.19 -5.82 -14.98
CA ALA A 54 -7.45 -6.12 -13.58
C ALA A 54 -7.68 -7.62 -13.38
N PHE A 55 -7.21 -8.14 -12.23
CA PHE A 55 -7.36 -9.55 -11.87
C PHE A 55 -7.99 -9.69 -10.48
N ASP A 56 -8.91 -10.62 -10.33
CA ASP A 56 -9.49 -11.01 -9.05
C ASP A 56 -9.82 -12.51 -9.07
N ILE A 57 -9.96 -13.11 -7.90
CA ILE A 57 -10.33 -14.54 -7.77
C ILE A 57 -11.82 -14.73 -7.51
N ASN A 58 -12.56 -13.69 -7.12
CA ASN A 58 -13.97 -13.81 -6.75
C ASN A 58 -14.87 -13.86 -8.00
N LYS A 59 -15.64 -14.96 -8.16
CA LYS A 59 -16.59 -15.14 -9.26
C LYS A 59 -17.61 -14.01 -9.39
N SER A 60 -17.95 -13.34 -8.29
CA SER A 60 -18.89 -12.21 -8.33
C SER A 60 -18.34 -11.01 -9.10
N LYS A 61 -17.02 -10.92 -9.26
CA LYS A 61 -16.27 -9.81 -9.89
C LYS A 61 -15.71 -10.18 -11.26
N VAL A 62 -15.23 -11.43 -11.40
CA VAL A 62 -14.62 -11.92 -12.66
C VAL A 62 -15.63 -11.82 -13.81
N GLY A 63 -15.19 -11.27 -14.95
CA GLY A 63 -16.00 -11.04 -16.15
C GLY A 63 -16.82 -9.76 -16.14
N LYS A 64 -16.99 -9.07 -15.01
CA LYS A 64 -17.63 -7.75 -14.93
C LYS A 64 -16.68 -6.65 -15.36
N ASP A 65 -17.24 -5.54 -15.85
CA ASP A 65 -16.46 -4.32 -16.03
C ASP A 65 -15.93 -3.85 -14.66
N LEU A 66 -14.70 -3.34 -14.63
CA LEU A 66 -14.05 -2.90 -13.41
C LEU A 66 -14.86 -1.82 -12.67
N SER A 67 -15.57 -0.94 -13.41
CA SER A 67 -16.45 0.08 -12.82
C SER A 67 -17.60 -0.48 -12.00
N GLU A 68 -18.04 -1.72 -12.28
CA GLU A 68 -19.05 -2.43 -11.52
C GLU A 68 -18.39 -3.29 -10.43
N ALA A 69 -17.33 -4.03 -10.79
CA ALA A 69 -16.65 -4.98 -9.91
C ALA A 69 -16.10 -4.33 -8.63
N ILE A 70 -15.65 -3.06 -8.69
CA ILE A 70 -15.15 -2.30 -7.53
C ILE A 70 -16.23 -2.02 -6.46
N PHE A 71 -17.51 -2.16 -6.79
CA PHE A 71 -18.63 -1.98 -5.86
C PHE A 71 -19.32 -3.30 -5.49
N GLU A 72 -18.87 -4.42 -6.04
CA GLU A 72 -19.41 -5.73 -5.68
C GLU A 72 -18.98 -6.16 -4.27
N GLU A 73 -19.87 -6.84 -3.57
CA GLU A 73 -19.55 -7.44 -2.29
C GLU A 73 -18.36 -8.42 -2.42
N PRO A 74 -17.53 -8.50 -1.39
CA PRO A 74 -17.64 -7.91 -0.06
C PRO A 74 -17.00 -6.51 0.09
N ASN A 75 -16.82 -5.75 -1.00
CA ASN A 75 -16.30 -4.38 -0.89
C ASN A 75 -17.29 -3.51 -0.13
N ASN A 76 -16.79 -2.79 0.86
CA ASN A 76 -17.60 -1.95 1.75
C ASN A 76 -16.98 -0.57 2.00
N THR A 77 -16.04 -0.14 1.14
CA THR A 77 -15.49 1.22 1.21
C THR A 77 -16.51 2.25 0.77
N VAL A 78 -16.35 3.49 1.23
CA VAL A 78 -17.24 4.59 0.87
C VAL A 78 -17.22 4.86 -0.64
N LYS A 79 -18.40 5.08 -1.20
CA LYS A 79 -18.52 5.59 -2.58
C LYS A 79 -18.43 7.12 -2.57
N PHE A 80 -17.37 7.67 -3.15
CA PHE A 80 -17.13 9.13 -3.22
C PHE A 80 -17.04 9.66 -4.66
N ALA A 81 -17.02 8.76 -5.66
CA ALA A 81 -17.08 9.13 -7.07
C ALA A 81 -17.92 8.14 -7.88
N GLU A 82 -18.60 8.63 -8.91
CA GLU A 82 -19.21 7.78 -9.94
C GLU A 82 -18.13 7.38 -10.95
N VAL A 83 -18.05 6.09 -11.26
CA VAL A 83 -17.09 5.57 -12.23
C VAL A 83 -17.84 5.15 -13.48
N PRO A 84 -17.55 5.76 -14.65
CA PRO A 84 -18.17 5.35 -15.90
C PRO A 84 -17.67 3.96 -16.31
N ASN A 85 -18.38 3.30 -17.25
CA ASN A 85 -17.89 2.04 -17.81
C ASN A 85 -16.49 2.25 -18.41
N LEU A 86 -15.54 1.44 -17.94
CA LEU A 86 -14.12 1.56 -18.31
C LEU A 86 -13.74 0.69 -19.51
N GLY A 87 -14.60 -0.28 -19.88
CA GLY A 87 -14.29 -1.26 -20.93
C GLY A 87 -13.20 -2.27 -20.50
N VAL A 88 -12.93 -2.38 -19.20
CA VAL A 88 -11.92 -3.27 -18.61
C VAL A 88 -12.62 -4.36 -17.82
N ASN A 89 -12.73 -5.54 -18.41
CA ASN A 89 -13.30 -6.69 -17.69
C ASN A 89 -12.27 -7.29 -16.74
N VAL A 90 -12.71 -7.56 -15.50
CA VAL A 90 -11.89 -8.24 -14.50
C VAL A 90 -11.61 -9.66 -14.95
N LYS A 91 -10.33 -10.01 -15.02
CA LYS A 91 -9.84 -11.34 -15.41
C LYS A 91 -9.68 -12.25 -14.20
N PRO A 92 -9.80 -13.58 -14.36
CA PRO A 92 -9.53 -14.52 -13.29
C PRO A 92 -8.06 -14.50 -12.89
N GLY A 93 -7.83 -14.41 -11.58
CA GLY A 93 -6.51 -14.52 -10.96
C GLY A 93 -6.22 -15.93 -10.46
N GLU A 94 -4.95 -16.21 -10.15
CA GLU A 94 -4.51 -17.51 -9.64
C GLU A 94 -4.76 -17.62 -8.12
N VAL A 95 -5.33 -18.77 -7.70
CA VAL A 95 -5.56 -19.11 -6.29
C VAL A 95 -4.43 -20.01 -5.80
N LEU A 96 -3.39 -19.45 -5.19
CA LEU A 96 -2.17 -20.18 -4.80
C LEU A 96 -2.07 -20.43 -3.29
N ASP A 97 -2.35 -19.41 -2.46
CA ASP A 97 -2.30 -19.52 -0.99
C ASP A 97 -3.62 -19.99 -0.38
N GLY A 98 -4.60 -20.29 -1.22
CA GLY A 98 -5.96 -20.56 -0.79
C GLY A 98 -6.65 -19.30 -0.24
N ILE A 99 -7.83 -19.49 0.32
CA ILE A 99 -8.64 -18.44 0.94
C ILE A 99 -8.51 -18.58 2.46
N GLY A 100 -8.36 -17.46 3.18
CA GLY A 100 -8.32 -17.47 4.64
C GLY A 100 -9.62 -18.03 5.22
N LYS A 101 -9.52 -18.85 6.27
CA LYS A 101 -10.62 -19.59 6.89
C LYS A 101 -11.80 -18.74 7.37
N PHE A 102 -11.57 -17.45 7.62
CA PHE A 102 -12.65 -16.52 8.02
C PHE A 102 -13.35 -15.87 6.84
N VAL A 103 -12.83 -16.07 5.62
CA VAL A 103 -13.39 -15.45 4.40
C VAL A 103 -13.85 -16.49 3.38
N GLU A 104 -13.61 -17.78 3.61
CA GLU A 104 -13.97 -18.88 2.70
C GLU A 104 -15.48 -19.01 2.45
N ASP A 105 -16.30 -18.64 3.43
CA ASP A 105 -17.78 -18.62 3.29
C ASP A 105 -18.29 -17.37 2.52
N ILE A 106 -17.43 -16.38 2.29
CA ILE A 106 -17.78 -15.09 1.69
C ILE A 106 -17.27 -15.01 0.24
N ILE A 107 -16.10 -15.55 -0.02
CA ILE A 107 -15.45 -15.51 -1.33
C ILE A 107 -15.66 -16.85 -2.04
N ASP A 108 -16.30 -16.82 -3.20
CA ASP A 108 -16.40 -17.98 -4.11
C ASP A 108 -15.30 -17.85 -5.19
N PRO A 109 -14.19 -18.60 -5.06
CA PRO A 109 -13.07 -18.47 -5.99
C PRO A 109 -13.42 -19.03 -7.37
N THR A 110 -12.92 -18.39 -8.41
CA THR A 110 -13.00 -18.91 -9.77
C THR A 110 -12.10 -20.15 -9.93
N GLU A 111 -12.52 -21.07 -10.80
CA GLU A 111 -11.70 -22.18 -11.28
C GLU A 111 -11.00 -21.83 -12.60
N ASP A 112 -11.38 -20.70 -13.20
CA ASP A 112 -10.77 -20.22 -14.43
C ASP A 112 -9.38 -19.65 -14.14
N SER A 113 -8.48 -19.75 -15.12
CA SER A 113 -7.16 -19.15 -15.09
C SER A 113 -6.83 -18.48 -16.42
N GLU A 114 -5.97 -17.48 -16.38
CA GLU A 114 -5.52 -16.74 -17.55
C GLU A 114 -4.00 -16.74 -17.64
N ASN A 115 -3.49 -16.47 -18.82
CA ASN A 115 -2.06 -16.29 -18.99
C ASN A 115 -1.68 -14.84 -18.62
N VAL A 116 -1.41 -14.60 -17.35
CA VAL A 116 -1.11 -13.28 -16.78
C VAL A 116 -0.03 -12.54 -17.58
N ILE A 117 1.07 -13.21 -17.93
CA ILE A 117 2.17 -12.59 -18.69
C ILE A 117 1.70 -12.11 -20.07
N LYS A 118 0.88 -12.92 -20.74
CA LYS A 118 0.30 -12.57 -22.04
C LYS A 118 -0.64 -11.38 -21.88
N ASP A 119 -1.51 -11.42 -20.88
CA ASP A 119 -2.49 -10.36 -20.63
C ASP A 119 -1.84 -9.02 -20.32
N LEU A 120 -0.80 -9.01 -19.48
CA LEU A 120 -0.03 -7.80 -19.18
C LEU A 120 0.60 -7.20 -20.46
N LYS A 121 1.15 -8.05 -21.33
CA LYS A 121 1.76 -7.60 -22.59
C LYS A 121 0.75 -7.10 -23.61
N GLU A 122 -0.35 -7.85 -23.81
CA GLU A 122 -1.38 -7.51 -24.81
C GLU A 122 -2.17 -6.27 -24.42
N SER A 123 -2.38 -6.02 -23.10
CA SER A 123 -3.01 -4.81 -22.57
C SER A 123 -2.06 -3.61 -22.51
N GLY A 124 -0.78 -3.77 -22.85
CA GLY A 124 0.20 -2.69 -22.83
C GLY A 124 0.45 -2.13 -21.41
N VAL A 125 0.40 -2.99 -20.39
CA VAL A 125 0.62 -2.61 -19.00
C VAL A 125 2.06 -2.14 -18.78
N GLU A 126 2.23 -1.02 -18.11
CA GLU A 126 3.53 -0.50 -17.70
C GLU A 126 3.85 -0.75 -16.23
N ILE A 127 2.81 -0.78 -15.38
CA ILE A 127 2.92 -0.93 -13.92
C ILE A 127 1.84 -1.87 -13.41
N LEU A 128 2.23 -2.87 -12.63
CA LEU A 128 1.35 -3.83 -11.96
C LEU A 128 1.26 -3.45 -10.47
N ILE A 129 0.06 -3.15 -10.00
CA ILE A 129 -0.22 -2.75 -8.62
C ILE A 129 -0.76 -3.95 -7.86
N ASN A 130 -0.03 -4.39 -6.84
CA ASN A 130 -0.45 -5.50 -6.00
C ASN A 130 -1.24 -5.00 -4.78
N LEU A 131 -2.53 -5.32 -4.76
CA LEU A 131 -3.50 -5.04 -3.68
C LEU A 131 -4.14 -6.34 -3.14
N LEU A 132 -3.44 -7.46 -3.26
CA LEU A 132 -3.89 -8.75 -2.73
C LEU A 132 -4.05 -8.70 -1.20
N PRO A 133 -4.83 -9.61 -0.59
CA PRO A 133 -4.96 -9.66 0.86
C PRO A 133 -3.67 -10.15 1.54
N VAL A 134 -3.53 -9.81 2.83
CA VAL A 134 -2.45 -10.32 3.68
C VAL A 134 -2.46 -11.86 3.72
N GLY A 135 -1.29 -12.49 3.65
CA GLY A 135 -1.15 -13.94 3.62
C GLY A 135 -1.25 -14.55 2.22
N SER A 136 -1.09 -13.74 1.17
CA SER A 136 -1.01 -14.16 -0.24
C SER A 136 0.44 -14.27 -0.70
N ASP A 137 1.30 -14.95 0.07
CA ASP A 137 2.75 -14.98 -0.12
C ASP A 137 3.16 -15.63 -1.45
N GLU A 138 2.58 -16.78 -1.78
CA GLU A 138 2.89 -17.48 -3.03
C GLU A 138 2.30 -16.76 -4.25
N ALA A 139 1.09 -16.19 -4.11
CA ALA A 139 0.48 -15.40 -5.17
C ALA A 139 1.31 -14.14 -5.48
N VAL A 140 1.78 -13.42 -4.46
CA VAL A 140 2.63 -12.23 -4.68
C VAL A 140 3.92 -12.57 -5.40
N LYS A 141 4.59 -13.66 -5.02
CA LYS A 141 5.81 -14.12 -5.69
C LYS A 141 5.54 -14.53 -7.15
N PHE A 142 4.44 -15.23 -7.39
CA PHE A 142 4.00 -15.59 -8.74
C PHE A 142 3.79 -14.34 -9.61
N TYR A 143 3.04 -13.34 -9.12
CA TYR A 143 2.80 -12.11 -9.87
C TYR A 143 4.05 -11.24 -10.02
N ALA A 144 4.95 -11.25 -9.05
CA ALA A 144 6.27 -10.62 -9.17
C ALA A 144 7.11 -11.24 -10.31
N ASP A 145 7.07 -12.58 -10.44
CA ASP A 145 7.70 -13.28 -11.56
C ASP A 145 7.02 -12.95 -12.90
N CYS A 146 5.69 -12.85 -12.92
CA CYS A 146 4.95 -12.43 -14.12
C CYS A 146 5.32 -10.98 -14.53
N ALA A 147 5.47 -10.06 -13.57
CA ALA A 147 5.89 -8.69 -13.82
C ALA A 147 7.30 -8.64 -14.45
N ILE A 148 8.26 -9.39 -13.89
CA ILE A 148 9.62 -9.50 -14.46
C ILE A 148 9.57 -10.06 -15.88
N ALA A 149 8.85 -11.17 -16.12
CA ALA A 149 8.75 -11.82 -17.43
C ALA A 149 8.01 -10.96 -18.48
N ALA A 150 7.12 -10.08 -18.02
CA ALA A 150 6.42 -9.13 -18.88
C ALA A 150 7.18 -7.81 -19.06
N ASN A 151 8.25 -7.54 -18.29
CA ASN A 151 8.97 -6.27 -18.22
C ASN A 151 8.07 -5.11 -17.76
N VAL A 152 7.27 -5.36 -16.73
CA VAL A 152 6.29 -4.44 -16.12
C VAL A 152 6.76 -4.06 -14.74
N GLY A 153 6.74 -2.77 -14.39
CA GLY A 153 7.06 -2.30 -13.05
C GLY A 153 6.11 -2.89 -12.00
N PHE A 154 6.59 -3.16 -10.79
CA PHE A 154 5.81 -3.79 -9.74
C PHE A 154 5.72 -2.92 -8.49
N ILE A 155 4.50 -2.57 -8.08
CA ILE A 155 4.22 -1.85 -6.82
C ILE A 155 3.59 -2.83 -5.84
N ASN A 156 4.35 -3.22 -4.81
CA ASN A 156 3.88 -4.16 -3.79
C ASN A 156 3.29 -3.42 -2.59
N CYS A 157 1.96 -3.32 -2.54
CA CYS A 157 1.25 -2.58 -1.48
C CYS A 157 0.99 -3.41 -0.21
N ILE A 158 1.33 -4.70 -0.18
CA ILE A 158 1.06 -5.58 0.97
C ILE A 158 2.34 -6.05 1.67
N PRO A 159 2.27 -6.54 2.92
CA PRO A 159 3.44 -6.89 3.71
C PRO A 159 4.04 -8.28 3.39
N VAL A 160 4.09 -8.65 2.12
CA VAL A 160 4.89 -9.77 1.62
C VAL A 160 6.21 -9.19 1.12
N PHE A 161 7.35 -9.67 1.65
CA PHE A 161 8.63 -9.05 1.35
C PHE A 161 9.15 -9.44 -0.03
N ILE A 162 9.12 -8.48 -0.95
CA ILE A 162 9.71 -8.53 -2.28
C ILE A 162 10.84 -7.51 -2.39
N ALA A 163 10.58 -6.23 -2.09
CA ALA A 163 11.62 -5.20 -2.12
C ALA A 163 12.60 -5.35 -0.97
N ARG A 164 12.14 -5.79 0.20
CA ARG A 164 12.97 -6.00 1.39
C ARG A 164 13.74 -7.33 1.39
N ASP A 165 13.36 -8.27 0.55
CA ASP A 165 14.04 -9.54 0.38
C ASP A 165 15.21 -9.39 -0.62
N ASP A 166 16.43 -9.71 -0.20
CA ASP A 166 17.65 -9.48 -0.99
C ASP A 166 17.67 -10.27 -2.31
N GLU A 167 17.08 -11.47 -2.36
CA GLU A 167 17.03 -12.32 -3.56
C GLU A 167 16.04 -11.75 -4.57
N TRP A 168 14.83 -11.38 -4.12
CA TRP A 168 13.82 -10.75 -4.94
C TRP A 168 14.25 -9.37 -5.44
N TYR A 169 14.76 -8.53 -4.55
CA TYR A 169 15.29 -7.22 -4.92
C TYR A 169 16.37 -7.32 -6.00
N LYS A 170 17.33 -8.25 -5.82
CA LYS A 170 18.36 -8.53 -6.81
C LYS A 170 17.75 -9.01 -8.13
N LYS A 171 16.74 -9.87 -8.10
CA LYS A 171 16.07 -10.40 -9.30
C LYS A 171 15.43 -9.29 -10.14
N PHE A 172 14.76 -8.33 -9.51
CA PHE A 172 14.22 -7.14 -10.18
C PHE A 172 15.34 -6.27 -10.79
N LYS A 173 16.38 -6.00 -10.02
CA LYS A 173 17.55 -5.24 -10.51
C LYS A 173 18.26 -5.90 -11.71
N ASP A 174 18.54 -7.19 -11.61
CA ASP A 174 19.23 -7.94 -12.68
C ASP A 174 18.43 -7.94 -13.99
N ASN A 175 17.12 -7.83 -13.93
CA ASN A 175 16.23 -7.75 -15.10
C ASN A 175 15.87 -6.30 -15.50
N ASN A 176 16.39 -5.29 -14.81
CA ASN A 176 16.08 -3.88 -15.04
C ASN A 176 14.58 -3.57 -14.98
N VAL A 177 13.83 -4.20 -14.06
CA VAL A 177 12.40 -4.01 -13.86
C VAL A 177 12.17 -3.11 -12.63
N PRO A 178 11.38 -2.01 -12.76
CA PRO A 178 11.07 -1.12 -11.65
C PRO A 178 10.36 -1.84 -10.50
N LEU A 179 10.76 -1.55 -9.25
CA LEU A 179 10.15 -2.11 -8.03
C LEU A 179 9.96 -1.01 -6.99
N ILE A 180 8.73 -0.90 -6.45
CA ILE A 180 8.40 -0.15 -5.24
C ILE A 180 7.74 -1.12 -4.26
N GLY A 181 8.19 -1.20 -3.03
CA GLY A 181 7.67 -2.11 -1.99
C GLY A 181 8.37 -1.88 -0.65
N ASP A 182 7.90 -2.49 0.41
CA ASP A 182 6.70 -3.32 0.60
C ASP A 182 5.80 -2.68 1.66
N ASP A 183 4.51 -3.05 1.68
CA ASP A 183 3.50 -2.61 2.67
C ASP A 183 3.24 -1.09 2.61
N ILE A 184 2.30 -0.67 1.75
CA ILE A 184 1.98 0.74 1.51
C ILE A 184 1.59 1.47 2.81
N LYS A 185 2.14 2.66 3.02
CA LYS A 185 1.69 3.57 4.08
C LYS A 185 0.37 4.23 3.69
N SER A 186 -0.47 4.53 4.67
CA SER A 186 -1.58 5.46 4.46
C SER A 186 -1.08 6.91 4.54
N GLN A 187 -1.82 7.89 4.05
CA GLN A 187 -1.46 9.31 4.12
C GLN A 187 -1.33 9.79 5.56
N VAL A 188 -2.41 9.69 6.34
CA VAL A 188 -2.41 9.90 7.79
C VAL A 188 -2.95 8.64 8.43
N GLY A 189 -2.10 7.63 8.54
CA GLY A 189 -2.44 6.35 9.13
C GLY A 189 -1.87 6.15 10.52
N ALA A 190 -2.36 5.14 11.23
CA ALA A 190 -1.94 4.84 12.59
C ALA A 190 -0.42 4.63 12.73
N THR A 191 0.21 3.96 11.76
CA THR A 191 1.67 3.74 11.76
C THR A 191 2.45 5.04 11.61
N ILE A 192 2.00 5.96 10.74
CA ILE A 192 2.62 7.27 10.55
C ILE A 192 2.51 8.11 11.83
N VAL A 193 1.29 8.22 12.39
CA VAL A 193 1.07 8.97 13.64
C VAL A 193 1.93 8.42 14.78
N HIS A 194 1.95 7.09 14.95
CA HIS A 194 2.75 6.44 15.97
C HIS A 194 4.26 6.68 15.78
N ARG A 195 4.75 6.54 14.54
CA ARG A 195 6.15 6.78 14.17
C ARG A 195 6.57 8.24 14.45
N VAL A 196 5.75 9.22 14.03
CA VAL A 196 6.00 10.65 14.27
C VAL A 196 6.06 10.95 15.76
N LEU A 197 5.16 10.40 16.56
CA LEU A 197 5.17 10.58 18.02
C LEU A 197 6.38 9.91 18.68
N ALA A 198 6.76 8.70 18.25
CA ALA A 198 7.98 8.03 18.74
C ALA A 198 9.26 8.84 18.37
N GLN A 199 9.30 9.42 17.16
CA GLN A 199 10.38 10.31 16.75
C GLN A 199 10.40 11.59 17.60
N LEU A 200 9.24 12.19 17.89
CA LEU A 200 9.12 13.37 18.76
C LEU A 200 9.71 13.12 20.15
N PHE A 201 9.44 11.94 20.76
CA PHE A 201 10.07 11.54 22.02
C PHE A 201 11.61 11.55 21.89
N SER A 202 12.12 10.93 20.82
CA SER A 202 13.56 10.87 20.56
C SER A 202 14.18 12.27 20.39
N ASP A 203 13.56 13.14 19.62
CA ASP A 203 14.05 14.48 19.29
C ASP A 203 14.02 15.42 20.51
N ARG A 204 13.04 15.20 21.40
CA ARG A 204 12.89 15.99 22.64
C ARG A 204 13.65 15.39 23.83
N GLY A 205 14.41 14.30 23.64
CA GLY A 205 15.21 13.67 24.69
C GLY A 205 14.39 12.87 25.72
N VAL A 206 13.14 12.53 25.39
CA VAL A 206 12.30 11.67 26.22
C VAL A 206 12.59 10.22 25.89
N ASN A 207 12.82 9.39 26.91
CA ASN A 207 13.09 7.97 26.72
C ASN A 207 11.77 7.19 26.65
N LEU A 208 11.43 6.69 25.46
CA LEU A 208 10.25 5.88 25.25
C LEU A 208 10.44 4.48 25.86
N LYS A 209 9.62 4.14 26.83
CA LYS A 209 9.71 2.88 27.59
C LYS A 209 8.79 1.79 27.06
N ARG A 210 7.53 2.15 26.82
CA ARG A 210 6.48 1.22 26.36
C ARG A 210 5.58 1.91 25.36
N SER A 211 5.06 1.13 24.42
CA SER A 211 4.09 1.65 23.47
C SER A 211 3.19 0.56 22.93
N TYR A 212 1.93 0.92 22.66
CA TYR A 212 1.06 0.06 21.90
C TYR A 212 0.28 0.83 20.83
N GLN A 213 -0.14 0.09 19.80
CA GLN A 213 -1.09 0.52 18.80
C GLN A 213 -2.05 -0.63 18.54
N LEU A 214 -3.30 -0.45 18.93
CA LEU A 214 -4.38 -1.40 18.71
C LEU A 214 -5.26 -0.87 17.60
N ASN A 215 -5.54 -1.70 16.59
CA ASN A 215 -6.37 -1.30 15.46
C ASN A 215 -7.62 -2.18 15.39
N VAL A 216 -8.78 -1.56 15.17
CA VAL A 216 -10.06 -2.22 14.97
C VAL A 216 -10.65 -1.72 13.67
N GLY A 217 -11.16 -2.61 12.83
CA GLY A 217 -11.77 -2.26 11.54
C GLY A 217 -12.85 -3.24 11.14
N GLY A 218 -13.57 -2.96 10.06
CA GLY A 218 -14.70 -3.76 9.61
C GLY A 218 -14.62 -4.20 8.14
N ASN A 219 -13.47 -4.03 7.50
CA ASN A 219 -13.26 -4.50 6.13
C ASN A 219 -12.70 -5.95 6.11
N MET A 220 -12.65 -6.52 4.91
CA MET A 220 -12.21 -7.90 4.70
C MET A 220 -10.76 -8.15 5.12
N ASP A 221 -9.88 -7.13 5.08
CA ASP A 221 -8.51 -7.27 5.56
C ASP A 221 -8.47 -7.51 7.07
N PHE A 222 -9.31 -6.80 7.85
CA PHE A 222 -9.44 -7.04 9.29
C PHE A 222 -10.04 -8.40 9.62
N LEU A 223 -11.04 -8.87 8.86
CA LEU A 223 -11.59 -10.21 9.03
C LEU A 223 -10.54 -11.29 8.73
N ASN A 224 -9.82 -11.16 7.61
CA ASN A 224 -8.75 -12.08 7.22
C ASN A 224 -7.61 -12.10 8.25
N MET A 225 -7.33 -10.97 8.89
CA MET A 225 -6.29 -10.84 9.92
C MET A 225 -6.67 -11.45 11.28
N LEU A 226 -7.88 -11.96 11.49
CA LEU A 226 -8.20 -12.80 12.66
C LEU A 226 -7.47 -14.14 12.58
N GLU A 227 -6.98 -14.54 11.42
CA GLU A 227 -6.11 -15.70 11.24
C GLU A 227 -4.66 -15.35 11.60
N GLU A 228 -4.24 -15.71 12.81
CA GLU A 228 -2.93 -15.29 13.36
C GLU A 228 -1.73 -15.75 12.52
N ASP A 229 -1.82 -16.89 11.87
CA ASP A 229 -0.75 -17.46 11.04
C ASP A 229 -0.43 -16.58 9.82
N ARG A 230 -1.38 -15.74 9.38
CA ARG A 230 -1.22 -14.80 8.27
C ARG A 230 -0.66 -13.43 8.67
N LEU A 231 -0.37 -13.20 9.97
CA LEU A 231 -0.03 -11.86 10.50
C LEU A 231 1.45 -11.60 10.75
N GLU A 232 2.32 -12.59 10.69
CA GLU A 232 3.69 -12.47 11.17
C GLU A 232 4.47 -11.37 10.43
N THR A 233 4.41 -11.35 9.11
CA THR A 233 5.07 -10.33 8.27
C THR A 233 4.53 -8.94 8.53
N LYS A 234 3.20 -8.79 8.65
CA LYS A 234 2.55 -7.50 8.93
C LYS A 234 2.91 -6.94 10.32
N ARG A 235 2.96 -7.80 11.36
CA ARG A 235 3.41 -7.40 12.71
C ARG A 235 4.87 -6.95 12.69
N THR A 236 5.73 -7.68 11.99
CA THR A 236 7.15 -7.36 11.85
C THR A 236 7.35 -6.03 11.13
N SER A 237 6.68 -5.81 10.00
CA SER A 237 6.72 -4.58 9.23
C SER A 237 6.36 -3.37 10.09
N LYS A 238 5.17 -3.37 10.70
CA LYS A 238 4.66 -2.22 11.47
C LYS A 238 5.46 -1.96 12.75
N THR A 239 5.87 -3.00 13.46
CA THR A 239 6.68 -2.86 14.68
C THR A 239 8.04 -2.28 14.35
N SER A 240 8.73 -2.77 13.31
CA SER A 240 10.03 -2.25 12.89
C SER A 240 9.96 -0.79 12.43
N SER A 241 8.89 -0.39 11.76
CA SER A 241 8.68 1.01 11.33
C SER A 241 8.68 1.99 12.51
N VAL A 242 8.01 1.66 13.62
CA VAL A 242 7.93 2.53 14.80
C VAL A 242 9.20 2.44 15.64
N THR A 243 9.69 1.23 15.90
CA THR A 243 10.86 1.04 16.79
C THR A 243 12.16 1.57 16.20
N SER A 244 12.28 1.63 14.87
CA SER A 244 13.47 2.16 14.18
C SER A 244 13.77 3.62 14.52
N VAL A 245 12.77 4.42 14.86
CA VAL A 245 12.94 5.85 15.21
C VAL A 245 12.96 6.10 16.72
N ALA A 246 12.58 5.10 17.53
CA ALA A 246 12.56 5.23 18.98
C ALA A 246 13.96 5.34 19.58
N ASN A 247 14.08 6.12 20.67
CA ASN A 247 15.29 6.23 21.48
C ASN A 247 16.56 6.53 20.66
N LYS A 248 16.47 7.44 19.71
CA LYS A 248 17.58 7.84 18.80
C LYS A 248 18.10 6.65 17.96
N GLY A 249 17.19 5.80 17.49
CA GLY A 249 17.51 4.63 16.67
C GLY A 249 18.03 3.42 17.47
N LYS A 250 18.06 3.49 18.82
CA LYS A 250 18.43 2.31 19.65
C LYS A 250 17.33 1.27 19.76
N GLY A 251 16.11 1.63 19.28
CA GLY A 251 14.96 0.75 19.34
C GLY A 251 14.34 0.62 20.75
N MET A 252 13.52 -0.42 20.89
CA MET A 252 12.84 -0.76 22.15
C MET A 252 12.89 -2.27 22.36
N ASP A 253 12.79 -2.71 23.62
CA ASP A 253 12.60 -4.13 23.92
C ASP A 253 11.26 -4.60 23.30
N PRO A 254 11.25 -5.67 22.49
CA PRO A 254 10.02 -6.19 21.87
C PRO A 254 8.88 -6.47 22.86
N LYS A 255 9.19 -6.81 24.12
CA LYS A 255 8.20 -7.02 25.18
C LYS A 255 7.44 -5.75 25.58
N ASN A 256 8.00 -4.59 25.27
CA ASN A 256 7.46 -3.27 25.58
C ASN A 256 6.71 -2.63 24.42
N VAL A 257 6.56 -3.35 23.29
CA VAL A 257 5.88 -2.84 22.09
C VAL A 257 4.83 -3.82 21.62
N ARG A 258 3.60 -3.32 21.41
CA ARG A 258 2.52 -4.11 20.78
C ARG A 258 1.89 -3.28 19.67
N ILE A 259 2.06 -3.72 18.40
CA ILE A 259 1.46 -3.05 17.23
C ILE A 259 0.80 -4.11 16.37
N GLY A 260 -0.44 -3.86 15.98
CA GLY A 260 -1.13 -4.75 15.06
C GLY A 260 -2.65 -4.62 15.06
N PRO A 261 -3.30 -5.41 14.21
CA PRO A 261 -4.74 -5.60 14.27
C PRO A 261 -5.10 -6.21 15.62
N SER A 262 -6.26 -5.82 16.12
CA SER A 262 -6.72 -6.25 17.45
C SER A 262 -8.08 -6.91 17.40
N ASP A 263 -8.98 -6.45 16.52
CA ASP A 263 -10.32 -7.01 16.39
C ASP A 263 -10.99 -6.60 15.08
N TYR A 264 -12.06 -7.33 14.74
CA TYR A 264 -12.95 -7.08 13.62
C TYR A 264 -14.33 -6.69 14.13
N VAL A 265 -14.89 -5.62 13.58
CA VAL A 265 -16.25 -5.14 13.90
C VAL A 265 -16.94 -4.80 12.58
N GLU A 266 -17.79 -5.68 12.09
CA GLU A 266 -18.41 -5.65 10.76
C GLU A 266 -19.06 -4.29 10.41
N TRP A 267 -19.84 -3.72 11.33
CA TRP A 267 -20.54 -2.44 11.09
C TRP A 267 -19.63 -1.21 11.01
N LEU A 268 -18.33 -1.35 11.26
CA LEU A 268 -17.35 -0.30 10.95
C LEU A 268 -17.11 -0.18 9.44
N GLU A 269 -17.47 -1.21 8.65
CA GLU A 269 -17.21 -1.22 7.22
C GLU A 269 -15.70 -1.00 6.94
N ASP A 270 -15.34 -0.13 5.99
CA ASP A 270 -13.94 0.20 5.71
C ASP A 270 -13.34 1.26 6.66
N ARG A 271 -14.02 1.59 7.75
CA ARG A 271 -13.47 2.48 8.78
C ARG A 271 -12.53 1.71 9.70
N LYS A 272 -11.41 2.36 10.01
CA LYS A 272 -10.42 1.87 10.97
C LYS A 272 -10.27 2.83 12.14
N LYS A 273 -10.33 2.29 13.35
CA LYS A 273 -10.01 2.98 14.60
C LYS A 273 -8.67 2.49 15.13
N ALA A 274 -7.79 3.41 15.46
CA ALA A 274 -6.50 3.10 16.07
C ALA A 274 -6.41 3.77 17.45
N PHE A 275 -5.97 2.99 18.43
CA PHE A 275 -5.70 3.44 19.79
C PHE A 275 -4.20 3.34 20.03
N ILE A 276 -3.53 4.48 20.18
CA ILE A 276 -2.09 4.58 20.29
C ILE A 276 -1.74 5.14 21.66
N ARG A 277 -0.85 4.46 22.39
CA ARG A 277 -0.31 4.94 23.66
C ARG A 277 1.20 4.85 23.65
N LEU A 278 1.85 5.93 24.11
CA LEU A 278 3.27 6.02 24.33
C LEU A 278 3.51 6.36 25.80
N GLU A 279 4.36 5.60 26.47
CA GLU A 279 4.79 5.83 27.85
C GLU A 279 6.29 6.04 27.90
N GLY A 280 6.71 7.17 28.42
CA GLY A 280 8.11 7.54 28.50
C GLY A 280 8.52 8.20 29.81
N GLU A 281 9.82 8.46 29.90
CA GLU A 281 10.43 9.21 31.00
C GLU A 281 11.06 10.49 30.46
N SER A 282 10.63 11.61 31.03
CA SER A 282 11.13 12.94 30.73
C SER A 282 12.23 13.35 31.72
N PHE A 283 12.48 14.67 31.84
CA PHE A 283 13.45 15.23 32.77
C PHE A 283 13.25 14.71 34.20
N GLY A 284 14.34 14.28 34.86
CA GLY A 284 14.31 13.77 36.23
C GLY A 284 13.65 12.38 36.39
N GLY A 285 13.40 11.64 35.30
CA GLY A 285 12.71 10.34 35.33
C GLY A 285 11.20 10.46 35.53
N VAL A 286 10.65 11.67 35.36
CA VAL A 286 9.19 11.89 35.53
C VAL A 286 8.42 11.27 34.38
N PRO A 287 7.35 10.50 34.65
CA PRO A 287 6.54 9.90 33.60
C PRO A 287 5.90 10.93 32.64
N LEU A 288 5.92 10.64 31.35
CA LEU A 288 5.24 11.39 30.31
C LEU A 288 4.52 10.39 29.41
N ASN A 289 3.21 10.53 29.28
CA ASN A 289 2.39 9.64 28.48
C ASN A 289 1.60 10.43 27.45
N ILE A 290 1.43 9.83 26.26
CA ILE A 290 0.55 10.35 25.21
C ILE A 290 -0.43 9.25 24.82
N GLU A 291 -1.68 9.63 24.66
CA GLU A 291 -2.73 8.80 24.07
C GLU A 291 -3.30 9.51 22.85
N VAL A 292 -3.48 8.75 21.76
CA VAL A 292 -4.11 9.23 20.53
C VAL A 292 -5.14 8.21 20.08
N GLN A 293 -6.31 8.70 19.70
CA GLN A 293 -7.31 7.95 18.99
C GLN A 293 -7.44 8.52 17.59
N LEU A 294 -7.35 7.66 16.58
CA LEU A 294 -7.48 8.01 15.18
C LEU A 294 -8.61 7.19 14.55
N GLU A 295 -9.46 7.82 13.77
CA GLU A 295 -10.45 7.17 12.93
C GLU A 295 -10.28 7.63 11.48
N VAL A 296 -10.22 6.68 10.55
CA VAL A 296 -10.05 6.94 9.11
C VAL A 296 -10.91 5.97 8.29
N TRP A 297 -11.26 6.35 7.06
CA TRP A 297 -11.60 5.40 6.02
C TRP A 297 -10.29 4.81 5.49
N ASP A 298 -10.08 3.49 5.68
CA ASP A 298 -8.75 2.86 5.52
C ASP A 298 -8.30 2.86 4.06
N SER A 299 -9.16 2.43 3.15
CA SER A 299 -8.81 2.26 1.74
C SER A 299 -8.63 3.61 1.01
N PRO A 300 -9.51 4.62 1.14
CA PRO A 300 -9.26 5.94 0.56
C PRO A 300 -7.97 6.58 1.09
N ASN A 301 -7.67 6.38 2.38
CA ASN A 301 -6.47 6.93 3.02
C ASN A 301 -5.16 6.32 2.49
N SER A 302 -5.21 5.18 1.80
CA SER A 302 -4.05 4.56 1.13
C SER A 302 -4.04 4.79 -0.38
N ALA A 303 -5.21 4.96 -1.00
CA ALA A 303 -5.33 5.07 -2.46
C ALA A 303 -4.56 6.27 -3.05
N GLY A 304 -4.58 7.43 -2.38
CA GLY A 304 -3.78 8.59 -2.77
C GLY A 304 -2.28 8.29 -2.82
N VAL A 305 -1.79 7.53 -1.85
CA VAL A 305 -0.37 7.12 -1.81
C VAL A 305 -0.03 6.16 -2.96
N VAL A 306 -0.96 5.28 -3.34
CA VAL A 306 -0.78 4.39 -4.51
C VAL A 306 -0.73 5.20 -5.80
N ILE A 307 -1.59 6.23 -5.95
CA ILE A 307 -1.57 7.16 -7.09
C ILE A 307 -0.21 7.86 -7.18
N ASP A 308 0.32 8.33 -6.07
CA ASP A 308 1.64 8.96 -6.01
C ASP A 308 2.75 7.97 -6.39
N ALA A 309 2.70 6.73 -5.89
CA ALA A 309 3.67 5.67 -6.22
C ALA A 309 3.71 5.36 -7.72
N VAL A 310 2.54 5.32 -8.38
CA VAL A 310 2.44 5.11 -9.84
C VAL A 310 3.15 6.22 -10.61
N ARG A 311 2.90 7.50 -10.24
CA ARG A 311 3.49 8.66 -10.90
C ARG A 311 5.01 8.73 -10.68
N TYR A 312 5.48 8.47 -9.46
CA TYR A 312 6.92 8.37 -9.18
C TYR A 312 7.58 7.23 -9.97
N MET A 313 6.97 6.05 -10.01
CA MET A 313 7.53 4.93 -10.77
C MET A 313 7.66 5.27 -12.25
N LYS A 314 6.62 5.88 -12.83
CA LYS A 314 6.67 6.29 -14.24
C LYS A 314 7.78 7.31 -14.49
N PHE A 315 7.87 8.34 -13.65
CA PHE A 315 8.90 9.39 -13.78
C PHE A 315 10.31 8.81 -13.75
N PHE A 316 10.65 8.00 -12.72
CA PHE A 316 12.00 7.45 -12.61
C PHE A 316 12.31 6.37 -13.66
N LYS A 317 11.29 5.63 -14.11
CA LYS A 317 11.43 4.70 -15.23
C LYS A 317 11.78 5.45 -16.54
N ASP A 318 11.08 6.53 -16.84
CA ASP A 318 11.32 7.34 -18.06
C ASP A 318 12.65 8.10 -18.01
N ALA A 319 13.12 8.44 -16.80
CA ALA A 319 14.43 9.04 -16.57
C ALA A 319 15.59 8.02 -16.57
N ASP A 320 15.30 6.72 -16.72
CA ASP A 320 16.29 5.62 -16.59
C ASP A 320 17.02 5.61 -15.25
N ASP A 321 16.33 6.08 -14.17
CA ASP A 321 16.84 6.19 -12.80
C ASP A 321 16.08 5.27 -11.84
N LEU A 322 16.23 3.97 -12.02
CA LEU A 322 15.57 2.98 -11.16
C LEU A 322 16.12 2.94 -9.72
N GLU A 323 17.31 3.53 -9.48
CA GLU A 323 17.90 3.58 -8.14
C GLU A 323 17.13 4.53 -7.22
N SER A 324 16.59 5.62 -7.74
CA SER A 324 15.76 6.56 -7.00
C SER A 324 14.42 5.97 -6.52
N LEU A 325 13.98 4.83 -7.04
CA LEU A 325 12.81 4.10 -6.53
C LEU A 325 13.02 3.58 -5.09
N ASP A 326 14.26 3.42 -4.64
CA ASP A 326 14.55 3.12 -3.23
C ASP A 326 14.13 4.29 -2.31
N LEU A 327 14.27 5.55 -2.76
CA LEU A 327 13.78 6.72 -2.02
C LEU A 327 12.25 6.76 -2.00
N VAL A 328 11.61 6.45 -3.12
CA VAL A 328 10.15 6.35 -3.19
C VAL A 328 9.63 5.28 -2.24
N SER A 329 10.25 4.09 -2.24
CA SER A 329 9.91 3.02 -1.31
C SER A 329 10.13 3.44 0.15
N ALA A 330 11.22 4.12 0.48
CA ALA A 330 11.48 4.62 1.83
C ALA A 330 10.40 5.62 2.30
N TRP A 331 9.88 6.46 1.41
CA TRP A 331 8.84 7.43 1.70
C TRP A 331 7.45 6.78 1.80
N LEU A 332 7.06 5.96 0.80
CA LEU A 332 5.70 5.48 0.64
C LEU A 332 5.43 4.11 1.30
N MET A 333 6.48 3.33 1.62
CA MET A 333 6.34 1.95 2.10
C MET A 333 6.77 1.80 3.56
N THR A 334 6.10 0.89 4.28
CA THR A 334 6.37 0.58 5.69
C THR A 334 7.63 -0.28 5.85
N ALA A 335 7.90 -1.16 4.88
CA ALA A 335 9.02 -2.11 4.87
C ALA A 335 9.88 -1.98 3.60
N PRO A 336 10.49 -0.82 3.32
CA PRO A 336 11.31 -0.63 2.14
C PRO A 336 12.60 -1.44 2.20
N ALA A 337 13.24 -1.69 1.05
CA ALA A 337 14.58 -2.29 0.98
C ALA A 337 15.60 -1.48 1.78
N LYS A 338 15.54 -0.15 1.66
CA LYS A 338 16.41 0.80 2.36
C LYS A 338 15.58 1.79 3.16
N ALA A 339 15.61 1.67 4.49
CA ALA A 339 14.92 2.61 5.37
C ALA A 339 15.66 3.96 5.43
N ALA A 340 14.90 5.06 5.41
CA ALA A 340 15.41 6.41 5.57
C ALA A 340 14.50 7.25 6.47
N LYS A 341 14.95 8.45 6.87
CA LYS A 341 14.10 9.40 7.59
C LYS A 341 13.11 10.04 6.62
N ASP A 342 11.84 10.10 7.01
CA ASP A 342 10.78 10.60 6.16
C ASP A 342 11.04 12.04 5.68
N SER A 343 11.53 12.95 6.56
CA SER A 343 11.89 14.33 6.20
C SER A 343 12.95 14.44 5.10
N ASP A 344 14.02 13.65 5.26
CA ASP A 344 15.17 13.69 4.36
C ASP A 344 14.80 13.10 2.99
N THR A 345 13.93 12.09 3.02
CA THR A 345 13.46 11.40 1.81
C THR A 345 12.53 12.29 0.99
N LEU A 346 11.56 12.93 1.65
CA LEU A 346 10.62 13.85 0.98
C LEU A 346 11.36 15.01 0.32
N GLN A 347 12.32 15.62 1.04
CA GLN A 347 13.11 16.73 0.48
C GLN A 347 13.85 16.29 -0.79
N LYS A 348 14.51 15.13 -0.76
CA LYS A 348 15.24 14.60 -1.93
C LYS A 348 14.29 14.31 -3.11
N LEU A 349 13.12 13.71 -2.84
CA LEU A 349 12.15 13.46 -3.89
C LEU A 349 11.66 14.76 -4.52
N HIS A 350 11.41 15.81 -3.73
CA HIS A 350 11.08 17.13 -4.26
C HIS A 350 12.19 17.70 -5.13
N GLU A 351 13.45 17.64 -4.68
CA GLU A 351 14.61 18.12 -5.46
C GLU A 351 14.76 17.39 -6.81
N LEU A 352 14.43 16.08 -6.86
CA LEU A 352 14.52 15.27 -8.08
C LEU A 352 13.35 15.49 -9.05
N THR A 353 12.14 15.72 -8.53
CA THR A 353 10.92 15.80 -9.35
C THR A 353 10.49 17.22 -9.73
N HIS A 354 11.05 18.24 -9.07
CA HIS A 354 10.78 19.67 -9.29
C HIS A 354 12.05 20.42 -9.74
N GLN A 355 12.91 19.79 -10.56
CA GLN A 355 13.98 20.53 -11.22
C GLN A 355 13.33 21.53 -12.15
N GLU A 356 13.40 22.80 -11.76
CA GLU A 356 13.06 23.93 -12.65
C GLU A 356 13.96 23.85 -13.89
N ASP A 357 13.37 23.86 -15.08
CA ASP A 357 14.06 24.04 -16.37
C ASP A 357 14.80 25.41 -16.45
#